data_aa7f0f2b8e392e39043407957bf904dc
#
_entry.id   aa7f0f2b8e392e39043407957bf904dc
#
_cell.length_a   1.000
_cell.length_b   1.000
_cell.length_c   1.000
_cell.angle_alpha   90.00
_cell.angle_beta   90.00
_cell.angle_gamma   90.00
#
_symmetry.space_group_name_H-M   'P 1'
#
loop_
_entity.id
_entity.type
_entity.pdbx_description
1 polymer ?
#
loop_
_entity_poly.entity_id
_entity_poly.type
_entity_poly.pdbx_seq_one_letter_code
_entity_poly.pdbx_strand_id
1 'polypeptide(L)'
;MSSEPKTALSSVRSAVEEELAIFLNFESAYLNTISTELSPVSDALTTFLLDSGKRLRPLFAYAGFVAAGGSLDKPAVRAMAALELLQACALIHDDLMDGSDTRRGKPSIHRHFESIHVQDELDGFAPHYGLSAAVLLGDLALVWSDQMLNSAGLTTEQFARVFPYYNEMRVELMAGQFLDIHEQTQKTTSVDRSMKIARYKSGKYTIERPLHLGAAMTTSASPEVFAALSAYGLPLGEAFQLRDDLLGVFG
;
A
#
# COMPACT_ATOMS: atom_id res chain seq x y z
N MET A 1 17.87 -19.00 -20.73
CA MET A 1 16.85 -18.38 -21.60
C MET A 1 16.20 -17.27 -20.80
N SER A 2 16.52 -16.00 -21.09
CA SER A 2 15.94 -14.86 -20.39
C SER A 2 14.49 -14.70 -20.88
N SER A 3 13.52 -14.97 -20.02
CA SER A 3 12.13 -14.55 -20.26
C SER A 3 12.13 -13.04 -20.50
N GLU A 4 11.34 -12.55 -21.48
CA GLU A 4 11.25 -11.13 -21.72
C GLU A 4 10.82 -10.41 -20.43
N PRO A 5 11.37 -9.22 -20.12
CA PRO A 5 11.10 -8.50 -18.87
C PRO A 5 9.61 -8.29 -18.60
N LYS A 6 8.79 -8.10 -19.65
CA LYS A 6 7.32 -7.98 -19.54
C LYS A 6 6.67 -9.24 -19.00
N THR A 7 7.18 -10.43 -19.38
CA THR A 7 6.65 -11.72 -18.91
C THR A 7 6.99 -11.93 -17.42
N ALA A 8 8.20 -11.55 -16.99
CA ALA A 8 8.61 -11.65 -15.59
C ALA A 8 7.74 -10.75 -14.68
N LEU A 9 7.51 -9.49 -15.06
CA LEU A 9 6.68 -8.56 -14.27
C LEU A 9 5.21 -9.00 -14.20
N SER A 10 4.65 -9.56 -15.28
CA SER A 10 3.29 -10.10 -15.26
C SER A 10 3.19 -11.33 -14.36
N SER A 11 4.18 -12.21 -14.36
CA SER A 11 4.22 -13.39 -13.48
C SER A 11 4.30 -12.99 -11.99
N VAL A 12 5.12 -11.98 -11.66
CA VAL A 12 5.20 -11.45 -10.28
C VAL A 12 3.87 -10.85 -9.85
N ARG A 13 3.23 -10.07 -10.73
CA ARG A 13 1.91 -9.48 -10.44
C ARG A 13 0.89 -10.58 -10.12
N SER A 14 0.79 -11.61 -10.96
CA SER A 14 -0.14 -12.72 -10.74
C SER A 14 0.16 -13.48 -9.45
N ALA A 15 1.45 -13.72 -9.13
CA ALA A 15 1.84 -14.37 -7.88
C ALA A 15 1.49 -13.53 -6.64
N VAL A 16 1.64 -12.21 -6.70
CA VAL A 16 1.22 -11.28 -5.64
C VAL A 16 -0.30 -11.30 -5.45
N GLU A 17 -1.06 -11.30 -6.55
CA GLU A 17 -2.53 -11.37 -6.50
C GLU A 17 -3.03 -12.69 -5.92
N GLU A 18 -2.38 -13.80 -6.25
CA GLU A 18 -2.67 -15.11 -5.69
C GLU A 18 -2.42 -15.16 -4.18
N GLU A 19 -1.26 -14.67 -3.70
CA GLU A 19 -0.95 -14.63 -2.26
C GLU A 19 -1.88 -13.69 -1.49
N LEU A 20 -2.29 -12.56 -2.07
CA LEU A 20 -3.30 -11.68 -1.49
C LEU A 20 -4.65 -12.39 -1.37
N ALA A 21 -5.10 -13.08 -2.43
CA ALA A 21 -6.39 -13.79 -2.42
C ALA A 21 -6.40 -14.91 -1.36
N ILE A 22 -5.32 -15.69 -1.26
CA ILE A 22 -5.16 -16.74 -0.23
C ILE A 22 -5.25 -16.12 1.17
N PHE A 23 -4.51 -15.03 1.41
CA PHE A 23 -4.49 -14.35 2.69
C PHE A 23 -5.87 -13.80 3.07
N LEU A 24 -6.51 -13.06 2.15
CA LEU A 24 -7.83 -12.47 2.38
C LEU A 24 -8.91 -13.52 2.65
N ASN A 25 -8.88 -14.65 1.95
CA ASN A 25 -9.80 -15.76 2.22
C ASN A 25 -9.62 -16.33 3.63
N PHE A 26 -8.37 -16.45 4.09
CA PHE A 26 -8.07 -16.91 5.45
C PHE A 26 -8.58 -15.91 6.50
N GLU A 27 -8.30 -14.63 6.34
CA GLU A 27 -8.72 -13.58 7.27
C GLU A 27 -10.24 -13.37 7.26
N SER A 28 -10.90 -13.49 6.09
CA SER A 28 -12.37 -13.45 5.99
C SER A 28 -13.01 -14.60 6.77
N ALA A 29 -12.45 -15.80 6.65
CA ALA A 29 -12.91 -16.94 7.43
C ALA A 29 -12.73 -16.72 8.94
N TYR A 30 -11.61 -16.14 9.36
CA TYR A 30 -11.36 -15.79 10.76
C TYR A 30 -12.36 -14.75 11.28
N LEU A 31 -12.60 -13.65 10.54
CA LEU A 31 -13.60 -12.65 10.93
C LEU A 31 -14.99 -13.27 11.10
N ASN A 32 -15.39 -14.17 10.21
CA ASN A 32 -16.67 -14.88 10.29
C ASN A 32 -16.77 -15.80 11.53
N THR A 33 -15.66 -16.24 12.12
CA THR A 33 -15.69 -16.96 13.41
C THR A 33 -16.01 -16.05 14.60
N ILE A 34 -15.73 -14.74 14.46
CA ILE A 34 -16.06 -13.72 15.46
C ILE A 34 -17.55 -13.36 15.35
N SER A 35 -18.01 -12.97 14.15
CA SER A 35 -19.42 -12.74 13.84
C SER A 35 -19.63 -12.75 12.32
N THR A 36 -20.75 -13.32 11.86
CA THR A 36 -21.19 -13.25 10.45
C THR A 36 -21.54 -11.81 10.02
N GLU A 37 -21.81 -10.92 10.96
CA GLU A 37 -22.03 -9.48 10.72
C GLU A 37 -20.78 -8.75 10.19
N LEU A 38 -19.60 -9.38 10.29
CA LEU A 38 -18.35 -8.86 9.74
C LEU A 38 -18.13 -9.20 8.25
N SER A 39 -19.05 -9.94 7.62
CA SER A 39 -18.96 -10.24 6.18
C SER A 39 -18.83 -8.99 5.31
N PRO A 40 -19.58 -7.88 5.52
CA PRO A 40 -19.41 -6.66 4.74
C PRO A 40 -18.01 -6.05 4.85
N VAL A 41 -17.33 -6.21 6.01
CA VAL A 41 -15.97 -5.73 6.24
C VAL A 41 -14.98 -6.50 5.38
N SER A 42 -15.03 -7.84 5.42
CA SER A 42 -14.15 -8.70 4.63
C SER A 42 -14.40 -8.57 3.13
N ASP A 43 -15.65 -8.46 2.71
CA ASP A 43 -16.03 -8.31 1.31
C ASP A 43 -15.56 -6.96 0.73
N ALA A 44 -15.70 -5.87 1.50
CA ALA A 44 -15.22 -4.55 1.12
C ALA A 44 -13.70 -4.52 0.94
N LEU A 45 -12.92 -5.07 1.89
CA LEU A 45 -11.46 -5.14 1.79
C LEU A 45 -11.00 -6.06 0.66
N THR A 46 -11.65 -7.21 0.48
CA THR A 46 -11.35 -8.14 -0.63
C THR A 46 -11.58 -7.47 -1.97
N THR A 47 -12.73 -6.82 -2.15
CA THR A 47 -13.04 -6.06 -3.36
C THR A 47 -12.03 -4.94 -3.58
N PHE A 48 -11.74 -4.14 -2.55
CA PHE A 48 -10.80 -3.02 -2.63
C PHE A 48 -9.39 -3.47 -3.07
N LEU A 49 -8.93 -4.61 -2.57
CA LEU A 49 -7.59 -5.14 -2.82
C LEU A 49 -7.48 -5.90 -4.15
N LEU A 50 -8.50 -6.67 -4.54
CA LEU A 50 -8.40 -7.58 -5.69
C LEU A 50 -8.97 -7.00 -6.99
N ASP A 51 -9.87 -6.04 -6.93
CA ASP A 51 -10.64 -5.58 -8.09
C ASP A 51 -9.83 -4.80 -9.14
N SER A 52 -8.74 -4.16 -8.76
CA SER A 52 -7.81 -3.51 -9.69
C SER A 52 -6.54 -3.06 -8.99
N GLY A 53 -5.45 -2.90 -9.74
CA GLY A 53 -4.22 -2.33 -9.21
C GLY A 53 -3.03 -2.60 -10.13
N LYS A 54 -2.18 -1.60 -10.28
CA LYS A 54 -0.92 -1.75 -11.04
C LYS A 54 0.12 -2.57 -10.28
N ARG A 55 -0.09 -2.82 -8.97
CA ARG A 55 0.83 -3.53 -8.06
C ARG A 55 2.24 -2.93 -8.08
N LEU A 56 2.35 -1.60 -8.16
CA LEU A 56 3.63 -0.93 -8.36
C LEU A 56 4.61 -1.20 -7.21
N ARG A 57 4.14 -1.17 -5.96
CA ARG A 57 5.01 -1.39 -4.80
C ARG A 57 5.60 -2.79 -4.75
N PRO A 58 4.83 -3.86 -4.90
CA PRO A 58 5.39 -5.20 -5.09
C PRO A 58 6.35 -5.32 -6.26
N LEU A 59 6.07 -4.67 -7.40
CA LEU A 59 6.94 -4.70 -8.56
C LEU A 59 8.27 -3.95 -8.34
N PHE A 60 8.27 -2.82 -7.62
CA PHE A 60 9.50 -2.14 -7.22
C PHE A 60 10.27 -2.94 -6.16
N ALA A 61 9.58 -3.59 -5.21
CA ALA A 61 10.23 -4.50 -4.27
C ALA A 61 10.90 -5.68 -5.01
N TYR A 62 10.22 -6.25 -5.99
CA TYR A 62 10.81 -7.27 -6.86
C TYR A 62 12.05 -6.75 -7.61
N ALA A 63 11.97 -5.55 -8.17
CA ALA A 63 13.11 -4.95 -8.87
C ALA A 63 14.33 -4.78 -7.95
N GLY A 64 14.13 -4.28 -6.73
CA GLY A 64 15.19 -4.18 -5.73
C GLY A 64 15.75 -5.54 -5.31
N PHE A 65 14.88 -6.55 -5.14
CA PHE A 65 15.26 -7.92 -4.81
C PHE A 65 16.17 -8.53 -5.88
N VAL A 66 15.78 -8.43 -7.16
CA VAL A 66 16.57 -8.95 -8.28
C VAL A 66 17.87 -8.16 -8.48
N ALA A 67 17.81 -6.82 -8.35
CA ALA A 67 19.00 -5.98 -8.44
C ALA A 67 20.06 -6.33 -7.38
N ALA A 68 19.63 -6.82 -6.21
CA ALA A 68 20.49 -7.32 -5.16
C ALA A 68 20.84 -8.82 -5.28
N GLY A 69 20.55 -9.45 -6.42
CA GLY A 69 20.89 -10.86 -6.70
C GLY A 69 19.88 -11.88 -6.16
N GLY A 70 18.68 -11.44 -5.75
CA GLY A 70 17.63 -12.33 -5.28
C GLY A 70 17.01 -13.16 -6.39
N SER A 71 16.58 -14.37 -6.06
CA SER A 71 15.81 -15.26 -6.92
C SER A 71 14.43 -15.47 -6.32
N LEU A 72 13.38 -15.18 -7.09
CA LEU A 72 12.00 -15.12 -6.62
C LEU A 72 11.56 -16.46 -6.00
N ASP A 73 11.08 -16.41 -4.78
CA ASP A 73 10.50 -17.51 -4.04
C ASP A 73 9.18 -17.07 -3.37
N LYS A 74 8.46 -18.03 -2.81
CA LYS A 74 7.17 -17.76 -2.17
C LYS A 74 7.26 -16.80 -0.97
N PRO A 75 8.24 -16.92 -0.04
CA PRO A 75 8.44 -15.95 1.02
C PRO A 75 8.61 -14.51 0.54
N ALA A 76 9.44 -14.31 -0.50
CA ALA A 76 9.66 -12.97 -1.07
C ALA A 76 8.38 -12.41 -1.71
N VAL A 77 7.62 -13.21 -2.48
CA VAL A 77 6.34 -12.79 -3.07
C VAL A 77 5.35 -12.36 -1.98
N ARG A 78 5.22 -13.16 -0.92
CA ARG A 78 4.31 -12.87 0.19
C ARG A 78 4.70 -11.62 0.96
N ALA A 79 6.01 -11.40 1.19
CA ALA A 79 6.53 -10.17 1.79
C ALA A 79 6.24 -8.94 0.92
N MET A 80 6.38 -9.05 -0.41
CA MET A 80 6.04 -8.00 -1.36
C MET A 80 4.55 -7.71 -1.39
N ALA A 81 3.71 -8.75 -1.29
CA ALA A 81 2.25 -8.62 -1.29
C ALA A 81 1.72 -7.84 -0.07
N ALA A 82 2.40 -7.92 1.09
CA ALA A 82 2.07 -7.14 2.28
C ALA A 82 2.02 -5.61 2.01
N LEU A 83 2.77 -5.13 1.03
CA LEU A 83 2.77 -3.72 0.63
C LEU A 83 1.44 -3.25 0.02
N GLU A 84 0.65 -4.16 -0.55
CA GLU A 84 -0.68 -3.81 -1.08
C GLU A 84 -1.71 -3.62 0.04
N LEU A 85 -1.58 -4.37 1.14
CA LEU A 85 -2.39 -4.15 2.35
C LEU A 85 -2.06 -2.80 3.01
N LEU A 86 -0.77 -2.45 3.10
CA LEU A 86 -0.36 -1.12 3.54
C LEU A 86 -0.89 -0.02 2.61
N GLN A 87 -0.91 -0.27 1.29
CA GLN A 87 -1.50 0.65 0.33
C GLN A 87 -3.02 0.79 0.51
N ALA A 88 -3.72 -0.28 0.84
CA ALA A 88 -5.15 -0.22 1.13
C ALA A 88 -5.43 0.67 2.34
N CYS A 89 -4.69 0.49 3.45
CA CYS A 89 -4.75 1.38 4.60
C CYS A 89 -4.56 2.86 4.18
N ALA A 90 -3.48 3.16 3.46
CA ALA A 90 -3.17 4.51 3.03
C ALA A 90 -4.30 5.14 2.21
N LEU A 91 -4.84 4.39 1.22
CA LEU A 91 -5.89 4.90 0.34
C LEU A 91 -7.25 5.05 1.06
N ILE A 92 -7.60 4.12 1.95
CA ILE A 92 -8.87 4.19 2.71
C ILE A 92 -8.87 5.42 3.63
N HIS A 93 -7.77 5.66 4.33
CA HIS A 93 -7.63 6.82 5.20
C HIS A 93 -7.51 8.13 4.42
N ASP A 94 -6.78 8.14 3.28
CA ASP A 94 -6.67 9.29 2.39
C ASP A 94 -8.04 9.74 1.87
N ASP A 95 -8.84 8.79 1.33
CA ASP A 95 -10.21 9.06 0.88
C ASP A 95 -11.10 9.70 1.95
N LEU A 96 -10.92 9.24 3.20
CA LEU A 96 -11.67 9.79 4.33
C LEU A 96 -11.20 11.20 4.70
N MET A 97 -9.88 11.43 4.75
CA MET A 97 -9.29 12.73 5.09
C MET A 97 -9.57 13.78 4.02
N ASP A 98 -9.55 13.40 2.74
CA ASP A 98 -9.81 14.29 1.61
C ASP A 98 -11.30 14.44 1.28
N GLY A 99 -12.17 13.67 1.94
CA GLY A 99 -13.61 13.65 1.66
C GLY A 99 -13.95 13.13 0.26
N SER A 100 -13.14 12.24 -0.29
CA SER A 100 -13.30 11.69 -1.64
C SER A 100 -14.46 10.69 -1.70
N ASP A 101 -15.50 11.00 -2.48
CA ASP A 101 -16.68 10.14 -2.60
C ASP A 101 -16.41 8.84 -3.36
N THR A 102 -15.42 8.84 -4.25
CA THR A 102 -15.15 7.70 -5.14
C THR A 102 -13.66 7.36 -5.22
N ARG A 103 -13.38 6.07 -5.40
CA ARG A 103 -12.05 5.53 -5.69
C ARG A 103 -12.13 4.54 -6.86
N ARG A 104 -11.37 4.78 -7.93
CA ARG A 104 -11.36 3.92 -9.15
C ARG A 104 -12.75 3.70 -9.75
N GLY A 105 -13.60 4.74 -9.72
CA GLY A 105 -14.96 4.70 -10.26
C GLY A 105 -16.00 3.98 -9.40
N LYS A 106 -15.61 3.54 -8.19
CA LYS A 106 -16.51 2.95 -7.18
C LYS A 106 -16.63 3.88 -5.96
N PRO A 107 -17.67 3.76 -5.13
CA PRO A 107 -17.73 4.46 -3.86
C PRO A 107 -16.48 4.18 -3.01
N SER A 108 -15.94 5.23 -2.37
CA SER A 108 -14.93 5.07 -1.33
C SER A 108 -15.48 4.27 -0.14
N ILE A 109 -14.62 3.71 0.71
CA ILE A 109 -15.06 2.82 1.80
C ILE A 109 -16.08 3.51 2.72
N HIS A 110 -15.86 4.78 3.11
CA HIS A 110 -16.81 5.50 3.96
C HIS A 110 -18.17 5.70 3.28
N ARG A 111 -18.21 5.97 1.97
CA ARG A 111 -19.46 6.09 1.21
C ARG A 111 -20.16 4.75 1.00
N HIS A 112 -19.39 3.68 0.83
CA HIS A 112 -19.94 2.32 0.74
C HIS A 112 -20.66 1.93 2.02
N PHE A 113 -20.04 2.12 3.20
CA PHE A 113 -20.67 1.79 4.48
C PHE A 113 -21.81 2.76 4.86
N GLU A 114 -21.72 4.03 4.49
CA GLU A 114 -22.85 4.96 4.58
C GLU A 114 -24.07 4.43 3.79
N SER A 115 -23.84 3.91 2.58
CA SER A 115 -24.91 3.34 1.77
C SER A 115 -25.51 2.06 2.36
N ILE A 116 -24.68 1.19 2.95
CA ILE A 116 -25.16 0.00 3.69
C ILE A 116 -26.08 0.43 4.83
N HIS A 117 -25.66 1.40 5.65
CA HIS A 117 -26.45 1.90 6.77
C HIS A 117 -27.85 2.36 6.33
N VAL A 118 -27.92 3.08 5.20
CA VAL A 118 -29.20 3.57 4.65
C VAL A 118 -30.04 2.43 4.08
N GLN A 119 -29.41 1.48 3.33
CA GLN A 119 -30.11 0.37 2.70
C GLN A 119 -30.69 -0.63 3.71
N ASP A 120 -29.97 -0.85 4.79
CA ASP A 120 -30.37 -1.78 5.86
C ASP A 120 -31.23 -1.10 6.94
N GLU A 121 -31.62 0.17 6.72
CA GLU A 121 -32.47 0.97 7.63
C GLU A 121 -31.93 0.97 9.08
N LEU A 122 -30.60 1.07 9.26
CA LEU A 122 -29.98 1.06 10.58
C LEU A 122 -30.24 2.37 11.32
N ASP A 123 -30.33 2.29 12.65
CA ASP A 123 -30.49 3.45 13.50
C ASP A 123 -29.21 4.31 13.59
N GLY A 124 -29.37 5.64 13.62
CA GLY A 124 -28.28 6.58 13.84
C GLY A 124 -27.95 7.45 12.63
N PHE A 125 -26.71 7.98 12.60
CA PHE A 125 -26.26 8.92 11.57
C PHE A 125 -25.37 8.21 10.56
N ALA A 126 -25.89 7.90 9.38
CA ALA A 126 -25.24 7.12 8.33
C ALA A 126 -23.82 7.61 7.95
N PRO A 127 -23.56 8.93 7.77
CA PRO A 127 -22.19 9.39 7.49
C PRO A 127 -21.19 9.08 8.61
N HIS A 128 -21.62 9.09 9.87
CA HIS A 128 -20.75 8.73 10.98
C HIS A 128 -20.44 7.24 11.02
N TYR A 129 -21.43 6.39 10.69
CA TYR A 129 -21.21 4.95 10.52
C TYR A 129 -20.18 4.66 9.43
N GLY A 130 -20.33 5.30 8.25
CA GLY A 130 -19.37 5.18 7.14
C GLY A 130 -17.96 5.64 7.51
N LEU A 131 -17.84 6.79 8.19
CA LEU A 131 -16.56 7.29 8.70
C LEU A 131 -15.89 6.29 9.65
N SER A 132 -16.67 5.80 10.63
CA SER A 132 -16.16 4.85 11.63
C SER A 132 -15.69 3.53 10.98
N ALA A 133 -16.46 3.02 10.02
CA ALA A 133 -16.09 1.84 9.23
C ALA A 133 -14.78 2.07 8.48
N ALA A 134 -14.61 3.20 7.80
CA ALA A 134 -13.39 3.50 7.04
C ALA A 134 -12.14 3.57 7.95
N VAL A 135 -12.24 4.19 9.13
CA VAL A 135 -11.14 4.19 10.10
C VAL A 135 -10.76 2.76 10.47
N LEU A 136 -11.74 1.93 10.86
CA LEU A 136 -11.50 0.55 11.28
C LEU A 136 -10.97 -0.34 10.15
N LEU A 137 -11.48 -0.18 8.92
CA LEU A 137 -11.00 -0.97 7.77
C LEU A 137 -9.58 -0.56 7.36
N GLY A 138 -9.25 0.72 7.46
CA GLY A 138 -7.88 1.19 7.24
C GLY A 138 -6.91 0.62 8.28
N ASP A 139 -7.27 0.65 9.56
CA ASP A 139 -6.48 0.06 10.64
C ASP A 139 -6.36 -1.46 10.48
N LEU A 140 -7.44 -2.15 10.11
CA LEU A 140 -7.41 -3.59 9.85
C LEU A 140 -6.46 -3.93 8.69
N ALA A 141 -6.49 -3.16 7.61
CA ALA A 141 -5.57 -3.32 6.49
C ALA A 141 -4.10 -3.11 6.92
N LEU A 142 -3.82 -2.17 7.83
CA LEU A 142 -2.50 -1.97 8.41
C LEU A 142 -2.05 -3.16 9.26
N VAL A 143 -2.92 -3.67 10.13
CA VAL A 143 -2.66 -4.87 10.94
C VAL A 143 -2.42 -6.09 10.05
N TRP A 144 -3.24 -6.28 9.02
CA TRP A 144 -3.06 -7.38 8.07
C TRP A 144 -1.79 -7.26 7.24
N SER A 145 -1.31 -6.03 6.94
CA SER A 145 -0.01 -5.84 6.31
C SER A 145 1.13 -6.34 7.21
N ASP A 146 1.10 -6.01 8.49
CA ASP A 146 2.06 -6.54 9.48
C ASP A 146 1.97 -8.07 9.59
N GLN A 147 0.76 -8.61 9.70
CA GLN A 147 0.51 -10.04 9.82
C GLN A 147 1.01 -10.81 8.60
N MET A 148 0.74 -10.31 7.38
CA MET A 148 1.19 -10.92 6.14
C MET A 148 2.71 -10.91 6.01
N LEU A 149 3.38 -9.79 6.36
CA LEU A 149 4.83 -9.70 6.36
C LEU A 149 5.46 -10.65 7.39
N ASN A 150 4.94 -10.67 8.62
CA ASN A 150 5.43 -11.55 9.70
C ASN A 150 5.25 -13.03 9.37
N SER A 151 4.18 -13.39 8.65
CA SER A 151 3.89 -14.76 8.21
C SER A 151 4.39 -15.09 6.80
N ALA A 152 5.26 -14.24 6.22
CA ALA A 152 5.75 -14.44 4.86
C ALA A 152 6.65 -15.68 4.68
N GLY A 153 7.24 -16.16 5.78
CA GLY A 153 8.19 -17.27 5.74
C GLY A 153 9.63 -16.82 5.48
N LEU A 154 9.92 -15.53 5.66
CA LEU A 154 11.29 -15.03 5.67
C LEU A 154 12.07 -15.63 6.85
N THR A 155 13.38 -15.87 6.68
CA THR A 155 14.23 -16.25 7.82
C THR A 155 14.30 -15.11 8.83
N THR A 156 14.70 -15.42 10.06
CA THR A 156 14.89 -14.40 11.11
C THR A 156 15.86 -13.30 10.66
N GLU A 157 16.95 -13.67 9.96
CA GLU A 157 17.94 -12.74 9.44
C GLU A 157 17.38 -11.87 8.30
N GLN A 158 16.58 -12.45 7.40
CA GLN A 158 15.91 -11.69 6.35
C GLN A 158 14.92 -10.70 6.95
N PHE A 159 14.08 -11.16 7.88
CA PHE A 159 13.12 -10.32 8.55
C PHE A 159 13.79 -9.15 9.31
N ALA A 160 14.88 -9.43 10.04
CA ALA A 160 15.64 -8.41 10.75
C ALA A 160 16.22 -7.33 9.82
N ARG A 161 16.56 -7.66 8.56
CA ARG A 161 17.01 -6.69 7.55
C ARG A 161 15.86 -5.92 6.91
N VAL A 162 14.73 -6.58 6.65
CA VAL A 162 13.56 -6.01 5.96
C VAL A 162 12.77 -5.06 6.86
N PHE A 163 12.56 -5.45 8.12
CA PHE A 163 11.65 -4.78 9.03
C PHE A 163 12.00 -3.30 9.31
N PRO A 164 13.28 -2.87 9.43
CA PRO A 164 13.63 -1.46 9.55
C PRO A 164 13.13 -0.62 8.36
N TYR A 165 13.29 -1.08 7.12
CA TYR A 165 12.82 -0.37 5.93
C TYR A 165 11.30 -0.31 5.84
N TYR A 166 10.62 -1.39 6.25
CA TYR A 166 9.18 -1.43 6.32
C TYR A 166 8.63 -0.44 7.37
N ASN A 167 9.25 -0.33 8.54
CA ASN A 167 8.88 0.64 9.56
C ASN A 167 9.15 2.07 9.11
N GLU A 168 10.32 2.34 8.55
CA GLU A 168 10.67 3.67 8.05
C GLU A 168 9.70 4.12 6.95
N MET A 169 9.34 3.23 6.02
CA MET A 169 8.34 3.46 4.98
C MET A 169 6.99 3.92 5.57
N ARG A 170 6.51 3.26 6.62
CA ARG A 170 5.24 3.59 7.27
C ARG A 170 5.29 4.94 7.98
N VAL A 171 6.35 5.19 8.74
CA VAL A 171 6.55 6.47 9.44
C VAL A 171 6.64 7.63 8.44
N GLU A 172 7.42 7.47 7.37
CA GLU A 172 7.56 8.48 6.31
C GLU A 172 6.24 8.76 5.59
N LEU A 173 5.45 7.71 5.30
CA LEU A 173 4.11 7.85 4.72
C LEU A 173 3.17 8.67 5.61
N MET A 174 3.07 8.31 6.90
CA MET A 174 2.19 9.00 7.84
C MET A 174 2.63 10.46 8.06
N ALA A 175 3.94 10.70 8.15
CA ALA A 175 4.49 12.05 8.25
C ALA A 175 4.19 12.87 6.98
N GLY A 176 4.36 12.28 5.80
CA GLY A 176 4.06 12.91 4.52
C GLY A 176 2.58 13.26 4.38
N GLN A 177 1.68 12.36 4.79
CA GLN A 177 0.24 12.61 4.79
C GLN A 177 -0.15 13.73 5.76
N PHE A 178 0.44 13.77 6.95
CA PHE A 178 0.18 14.87 7.88
C PHE A 178 0.66 16.22 7.33
N LEU A 179 1.84 16.24 6.69
CA LEU A 179 2.35 17.46 6.05
C LEU A 179 1.43 17.95 4.93
N ASP A 180 0.81 17.04 4.18
CA ASP A 180 -0.15 17.37 3.12
C ASP A 180 -1.40 18.04 3.70
N ILE A 181 -2.01 17.44 4.72
CA ILE A 181 -3.15 18.03 5.44
C ILE A 181 -2.77 19.41 6.02
N HIS A 182 -1.59 19.52 6.60
CA HIS A 182 -1.10 20.78 7.18
C HIS A 182 -0.90 21.86 6.12
N GLU A 183 -0.35 21.49 4.93
CA GLU A 183 -0.14 22.44 3.83
C GLU A 183 -1.47 23.04 3.33
N GLN A 184 -2.56 22.28 3.32
CA GLN A 184 -3.89 22.78 2.94
C GLN A 184 -4.40 23.90 3.86
N THR A 185 -3.86 24.01 5.08
CA THR A 185 -4.21 25.07 6.03
C THR A 185 -3.33 26.32 5.91
N GLN A 186 -2.26 26.28 5.10
CA GLN A 186 -1.32 27.38 4.97
C GLN A 186 -1.86 28.47 4.05
N LYS A 187 -1.54 29.73 4.38
CA LYS A 187 -1.94 30.90 3.58
C LYS A 187 -1.05 31.14 2.35
N THR A 188 0.12 30.52 2.33
CA THR A 188 1.12 30.70 1.28
C THR A 188 1.60 29.35 0.79
N THR A 189 1.82 29.22 -0.51
CA THR A 189 2.39 28.03 -1.13
C THR A 189 3.91 28.12 -1.22
N SER A 190 4.59 26.97 -1.21
CA SER A 190 6.04 26.87 -1.37
C SER A 190 6.38 25.61 -2.16
N VAL A 191 7.13 25.77 -3.25
CA VAL A 191 7.59 24.65 -4.07
C VAL A 191 8.40 23.66 -3.22
N ASP A 192 9.28 24.13 -2.33
CA ASP A 192 10.08 23.26 -1.47
C ASP A 192 9.21 22.41 -0.52
N ARG A 193 8.13 23.00 0.04
CA ARG A 193 7.19 22.26 0.88
C ARG A 193 6.42 21.22 0.07
N SER A 194 5.89 21.62 -1.09
CA SER A 194 5.16 20.69 -1.98
C SER A 194 6.05 19.55 -2.44
N MET A 195 7.31 19.81 -2.81
CA MET A 195 8.28 18.77 -3.17
C MET A 195 8.61 17.84 -1.98
N LYS A 196 8.69 18.39 -0.76
CA LYS A 196 8.87 17.57 0.43
C LYS A 196 7.69 16.63 0.66
N ILE A 197 6.45 17.12 0.52
CA ILE A 197 5.23 16.31 0.62
C ILE A 197 5.25 15.22 -0.45
N ALA A 198 5.45 15.57 -1.72
CA ALA A 198 5.54 14.62 -2.83
C ALA A 198 6.58 13.53 -2.57
N ARG A 199 7.74 13.89 -2.02
CA ARG A 199 8.81 12.95 -1.66
C ARG A 199 8.38 11.94 -0.60
N TYR A 200 7.81 12.40 0.53
CA TYR A 200 7.51 11.53 1.68
C TYR A 200 6.16 10.84 1.56
N LYS A 201 5.10 11.54 1.12
CA LYS A 201 3.76 10.95 0.94
C LYS A 201 3.77 9.91 -0.18
N SER A 202 4.52 10.12 -1.26
CA SER A 202 4.40 9.30 -2.48
C SER A 202 5.71 8.73 -2.98
N GLY A 203 6.74 9.52 -3.23
CA GLY A 203 7.95 9.12 -3.93
C GLY A 203 8.72 8.01 -3.22
N LYS A 204 9.06 8.23 -1.96
CA LYS A 204 9.76 7.23 -1.14
C LYS A 204 8.88 6.01 -0.91
N TYR A 205 7.63 6.24 -0.53
CA TYR A 205 6.67 5.20 -0.23
C TYR A 205 6.35 4.30 -1.43
N THR A 206 6.26 4.85 -2.63
CA THR A 206 5.85 4.08 -3.81
C THR A 206 7.03 3.39 -4.49
N ILE A 207 8.23 3.97 -4.44
CA ILE A 207 9.36 3.51 -5.25
C ILE A 207 10.60 3.21 -4.40
N GLU A 208 11.18 4.19 -3.70
CA GLU A 208 12.48 4.00 -3.02
C GLU A 208 12.41 2.93 -1.92
N ARG A 209 11.44 3.01 -1.02
CA ARG A 209 11.32 2.08 0.09
C ARG A 209 10.95 0.65 -0.33
N PRO A 210 10.04 0.43 -1.30
CA PRO A 210 9.86 -0.89 -1.90
C PRO A 210 11.14 -1.47 -2.50
N LEU A 211 11.95 -0.67 -3.25
CA LEU A 211 13.25 -1.11 -3.76
C LEU A 211 14.19 -1.56 -2.62
N HIS A 212 14.27 -0.77 -1.54
CA HIS A 212 15.08 -1.11 -0.38
C HIS A 212 14.58 -2.36 0.34
N LEU A 213 13.27 -2.48 0.54
CA LEU A 213 12.66 -3.66 1.15
C LEU A 213 13.00 -4.92 0.36
N GLY A 214 12.88 -4.87 -0.96
CA GLY A 214 13.26 -5.97 -1.83
C GLY A 214 14.74 -6.34 -1.70
N ALA A 215 15.65 -5.37 -1.81
CA ALA A 215 17.08 -5.59 -1.66
C ALA A 215 17.43 -6.17 -0.28
N ALA A 216 16.79 -5.71 0.79
CA ALA A 216 17.02 -6.17 2.16
C ALA A 216 16.67 -7.65 2.40
N MET A 217 15.85 -8.25 1.53
CA MET A 217 15.58 -9.70 1.59
C MET A 217 16.77 -10.55 1.19
N THR A 218 17.80 -9.98 0.53
CA THR A 218 19.00 -10.69 0.13
C THR A 218 20.15 -10.50 1.11
N THR A 219 21.13 -11.42 1.11
CA THR A 219 22.36 -11.27 1.89
C THR A 219 23.46 -10.53 1.12
N SER A 220 23.28 -10.33 -0.19
CA SER A 220 24.25 -9.71 -1.09
C SER A 220 24.06 -8.20 -1.26
N ALA A 221 22.98 -7.61 -0.67
CA ALA A 221 22.76 -6.17 -0.73
C ALA A 221 23.79 -5.41 0.12
N SER A 222 24.71 -4.73 -0.55
CA SER A 222 25.70 -3.85 0.09
C SER A 222 25.18 -2.43 0.25
N PRO A 223 25.83 -1.57 1.06
CA PRO A 223 25.48 -0.15 1.16
C PRO A 223 25.45 0.58 -0.19
N GLU A 224 26.32 0.19 -1.12
CA GLU A 224 26.40 0.76 -2.47
C GLU A 224 25.17 0.41 -3.30
N VAL A 225 24.61 -0.81 -3.14
CA VAL A 225 23.34 -1.21 -3.77
C VAL A 225 22.20 -0.32 -3.25
N PHE A 226 22.10 -0.13 -1.96
CA PHE A 226 21.06 0.77 -1.39
C PHE A 226 21.22 2.21 -1.86
N ALA A 227 22.47 2.72 -1.92
CA ALA A 227 22.73 4.07 -2.43
C ALA A 227 22.33 4.20 -3.92
N ALA A 228 22.61 3.21 -4.74
CA ALA A 228 22.21 3.18 -6.15
C ALA A 228 20.68 3.12 -6.31
N LEU A 229 20.00 2.31 -5.49
CA LEU A 229 18.53 2.22 -5.47
C LEU A 229 17.89 3.53 -5.04
N SER A 230 18.46 4.27 -4.07
CA SER A 230 18.02 5.62 -3.70
C SER A 230 18.25 6.63 -4.81
N ALA A 231 19.43 6.62 -5.44
CA ALA A 231 19.76 7.54 -6.54
C ALA A 231 18.83 7.35 -7.74
N TYR A 232 18.30 6.14 -7.96
CA TYR A 232 17.30 5.85 -8.96
C TYR A 232 15.86 6.14 -8.47
N GLY A 233 15.52 5.66 -7.28
CA GLY A 233 14.15 5.63 -6.77
C GLY A 233 13.60 7.00 -6.38
N LEU A 234 14.42 7.86 -5.78
CA LEU A 234 13.98 9.18 -5.34
C LEU A 234 13.53 10.09 -6.51
N PRO A 235 14.36 10.35 -7.54
CA PRO A 235 13.94 11.20 -8.65
C PRO A 235 12.77 10.61 -9.42
N LEU A 236 12.73 9.28 -9.58
CA LEU A 236 11.61 8.62 -10.25
C LEU A 236 10.31 8.76 -9.45
N GLY A 237 10.39 8.66 -8.11
CA GLY A 237 9.25 8.83 -7.22
C GLY A 237 8.70 10.26 -7.22
N GLU A 238 9.57 11.26 -7.21
CA GLU A 238 9.19 12.66 -7.35
C GLU A 238 8.52 12.92 -8.71
N ALA A 239 9.10 12.43 -9.80
CA ALA A 239 8.53 12.56 -11.13
C ALA A 239 7.17 11.84 -11.27
N PHE A 240 7.02 10.69 -10.61
CA PHE A 240 5.75 9.94 -10.58
C PHE A 240 4.64 10.77 -9.93
N GLN A 241 4.89 11.36 -8.75
CA GLN A 241 3.91 12.20 -8.06
C GLN A 241 3.58 13.45 -8.85
N LEU A 242 4.58 14.18 -9.35
CA LEU A 242 4.35 15.37 -10.17
C LEU A 242 3.51 15.07 -11.41
N ARG A 243 3.68 13.89 -12.02
CA ARG A 243 2.84 13.46 -13.13
C ARG A 243 1.41 13.16 -12.70
N ASP A 244 1.21 12.51 -11.55
CA ASP A 244 -0.13 12.24 -11.02
C ASP A 244 -0.85 13.56 -10.69
N ASP A 245 -0.16 14.54 -10.12
CA ASP A 245 -0.69 15.87 -9.83
C ASP A 245 -1.12 16.60 -11.11
N LEU A 246 -0.28 16.57 -12.17
CA LEU A 246 -0.62 17.14 -13.48
C LEU A 246 -1.85 16.47 -14.10
N LEU A 247 -1.98 15.14 -13.99
CA LEU A 247 -3.14 14.42 -14.49
C LEU A 247 -4.40 14.70 -13.66
N GLY A 248 -4.26 14.94 -12.39
CA GLY A 248 -5.38 15.34 -11.52
C GLY A 248 -5.94 16.72 -11.83
N VAL A 249 -5.11 17.63 -12.35
CA VAL A 249 -5.53 19.01 -12.68
C VAL A 249 -5.94 19.16 -14.15
N PHE A 250 -5.29 18.48 -15.07
CA PHE A 250 -5.42 18.71 -16.54
C PHE A 250 -5.83 17.46 -17.32
N GLY A 251 -6.02 16.30 -16.67
CA GLY A 251 -6.34 15.01 -17.31
C GLY A 251 -7.82 14.71 -17.47
#